data_0ee09ca3c5e3dbcba344960d17c3bc88
#
_entry.id   0ee09ca3c5e3dbcba344960d17c3bc88
#
_cell.length_a   1.000
_cell.length_b   1.000
_cell.length_c   1.000
_cell.angle_alpha   90.00
_cell.angle_beta   90.00
_cell.angle_gamma   90.00
#
_symmetry.space_group_name_H-M   'P 1'
#
loop_
_entity.id
_entity.type
_entity.pdbx_description
1 polymer ?
#
loop_
_entity_poly.entity_id
_entity_poly.type
_entity_poly.pdbx_seq_one_letter_code
_entity_poly.pdbx_strand_id
1 'polypeptide(L)'
;MTTNTSPQPQGVRLEVRGVDKRYGTRDVLKKTELVIEPGQFVAIVGRSGCGKSTLLRLVAGLEPVSGGAIRLDGQDVAGLSGDTRIMFQDSRLLPWKRVQDNVALGLPPAQRGAAADVLARVGLGDRLTEWPARLSGGQRQRVALARALVHNPRLLLLDEPLGALDALTRIEMHRLIEG
;
A
#
# COMPACT_ATOMS: atom_id res chain seq x y z
N MET A 1 -33.48 9.05 -21.19
CA MET A 1 -32.53 7.94 -21.18
C MET A 1 -31.57 8.21 -20.01
N THR A 2 -31.85 7.63 -18.85
CA THR A 2 -31.04 7.74 -17.65
C THR A 2 -29.94 6.70 -17.75
N THR A 3 -28.71 7.13 -18.02
CA THR A 3 -27.53 6.27 -17.96
C THR A 3 -27.28 5.88 -16.49
N ASN A 4 -27.68 4.67 -16.16
CA ASN A 4 -27.38 4.04 -14.87
C ASN A 4 -25.88 3.72 -14.86
N THR A 5 -25.06 4.67 -14.45
CA THR A 5 -23.63 4.46 -14.23
C THR A 5 -23.50 3.69 -12.91
N SER A 6 -23.43 2.37 -12.99
CA SER A 6 -23.01 1.56 -11.85
C SER A 6 -21.67 2.10 -11.35
N PRO A 7 -21.47 2.28 -10.02
CA PRO A 7 -20.19 2.72 -9.50
C PRO A 7 -19.13 1.71 -9.95
N GLN A 8 -18.13 2.20 -10.66
CA GLN A 8 -16.97 1.39 -11.05
C GLN A 8 -16.32 0.87 -9.77
N PRO A 9 -15.95 -0.40 -9.69
CA PRO A 9 -15.23 -0.91 -8.53
C PRO A 9 -13.96 -0.07 -8.32
N GLN A 10 -13.79 0.48 -7.12
CA GLN A 10 -12.67 1.38 -6.81
C GLN A 10 -11.32 0.68 -6.81
N GLY A 11 -11.27 -0.66 -6.88
CA GLY A 11 -10.07 -1.48 -6.93
C GLY A 11 -9.54 -1.75 -8.34
N VAL A 12 -8.43 -2.49 -8.41
CA VAL A 12 -7.87 -3.05 -9.64
C VAL A 12 -7.89 -4.57 -9.59
N ARG A 13 -7.98 -5.21 -10.75
CA ARG A 13 -7.73 -6.64 -10.88
C ARG A 13 -6.22 -6.88 -11.00
N LEU A 14 -5.64 -7.63 -10.07
CA LEU A 14 -4.22 -8.04 -10.09
C LEU A 14 -4.11 -9.48 -10.61
N GLU A 15 -3.24 -9.69 -11.58
CA GLU A 15 -2.86 -11.01 -12.06
C GLU A 15 -1.34 -11.19 -11.97
N VAL A 16 -0.92 -12.25 -11.28
CA VAL A 16 0.46 -12.74 -11.24
C VAL A 16 0.47 -14.06 -11.98
N ARG A 17 1.19 -14.15 -13.11
CA ARG A 17 1.17 -15.31 -14.00
C ARG A 17 2.57 -15.88 -14.19
N GLY A 18 2.80 -17.08 -13.63
CA GLY A 18 4.05 -17.82 -13.78
C GLY A 18 5.28 -17.03 -13.34
N VAL A 19 5.13 -16.18 -12.31
CA VAL A 19 6.20 -15.24 -11.93
C VAL A 19 7.35 -15.97 -11.26
N ASP A 20 8.53 -15.77 -11.85
CA ASP A 20 9.81 -16.15 -11.29
C ASP A 20 10.57 -14.89 -10.83
N LYS A 21 11.28 -14.99 -9.69
CA LYS A 21 12.25 -13.99 -9.25
C LYS A 21 13.50 -14.64 -8.72
N ARG A 22 14.63 -14.22 -9.31
CA ARG A 22 15.97 -14.70 -8.97
C ARG A 22 16.87 -13.54 -8.62
N TYR A 23 17.69 -13.71 -7.59
CA TYR A 23 18.81 -12.83 -7.24
C TYR A 23 20.11 -13.62 -7.32
N GLY A 24 20.90 -13.35 -8.36
CA GLY A 24 22.09 -14.17 -8.67
C GLY A 24 21.69 -15.63 -8.89
N THR A 25 22.19 -16.52 -8.06
CA THR A 25 21.89 -17.97 -8.12
C THR A 25 20.70 -18.38 -7.26
N ARG A 26 20.14 -17.46 -6.44
CA ARG A 26 19.05 -17.77 -5.51
C ARG A 26 17.69 -17.51 -6.13
N ASP A 27 16.90 -18.56 -6.30
CA ASP A 27 15.48 -18.45 -6.63
C ASP A 27 14.67 -18.07 -5.38
N VAL A 28 13.89 -16.99 -5.47
CA VAL A 28 13.04 -16.47 -4.38
C VAL A 28 11.57 -16.75 -4.67
N LEU A 29 11.14 -16.58 -5.92
CA LEU A 29 9.79 -16.94 -6.38
C LEU A 29 9.94 -17.90 -7.58
N LYS A 30 9.06 -18.91 -7.63
CA LYS A 30 9.04 -19.92 -8.70
C LYS A 30 7.61 -20.10 -9.17
N LYS A 31 7.37 -19.82 -10.46
CA LYS A 31 6.08 -20.00 -11.15
C LYS A 31 4.89 -19.61 -10.28
N THR A 32 5.00 -18.45 -9.62
CA THR A 32 3.98 -17.95 -8.71
C THR A 32 2.75 -17.52 -9.50
N GLU A 33 1.57 -18.02 -9.07
CA GLU A 33 0.27 -17.70 -9.64
C GLU A 33 -0.60 -17.07 -8.56
N LEU A 34 -1.25 -15.95 -8.88
CA LEU A 34 -2.19 -15.28 -7.98
C LEU A 34 -3.13 -14.41 -8.82
N VAL A 35 -4.42 -14.45 -8.52
CA VAL A 35 -5.41 -13.51 -9.04
C VAL A 35 -6.15 -12.89 -7.87
N ILE A 36 -6.26 -11.56 -7.89
CA ILE A 36 -7.02 -10.78 -6.90
C ILE A 36 -8.00 -9.91 -7.68
N GLU A 37 -9.29 -10.07 -7.37
CA GLU A 37 -10.34 -9.27 -7.98
C GLU A 37 -10.48 -7.90 -7.29
N PRO A 38 -11.00 -6.88 -7.98
CA PRO A 38 -11.25 -5.57 -7.40
C PRO A 38 -12.04 -5.65 -6.08
N GLY A 39 -11.62 -4.89 -5.06
CA GLY A 39 -12.27 -4.86 -3.75
C GLY A 39 -11.95 -6.04 -2.84
N GLN A 40 -11.13 -7.01 -3.27
CA GLN A 40 -10.71 -8.09 -2.39
C GLN A 40 -9.61 -7.66 -1.43
N PHE A 41 -9.72 -8.11 -0.17
CA PHE A 41 -8.64 -8.09 0.81
C PHE A 41 -7.98 -9.46 0.86
N VAL A 42 -6.66 -9.51 0.56
CA VAL A 42 -5.89 -10.75 0.51
C VAL A 42 -4.70 -10.70 1.47
N ALA A 43 -4.57 -11.69 2.34
CA ALA A 43 -3.43 -11.85 3.23
C ALA A 43 -2.49 -12.96 2.73
N ILE A 44 -1.22 -12.62 2.53
CA ILE A 44 -0.18 -13.57 2.16
C ILE A 44 0.54 -14.03 3.43
N VAL A 45 0.36 -15.30 3.79
CA VAL A 45 0.94 -15.90 5.00
C VAL A 45 2.10 -16.82 4.61
N GLY A 46 3.16 -16.80 5.39
CA GLY A 46 4.33 -17.67 5.17
C GLY A 46 5.49 -17.32 6.09
N ARG A 47 6.49 -18.20 6.17
CA ARG A 47 7.69 -18.01 6.98
C ARG A 47 8.46 -16.76 6.55
N SER A 48 9.25 -16.17 7.47
CA SER A 48 10.17 -15.10 7.13
C SER A 48 11.14 -15.55 6.02
N GLY A 49 11.37 -14.66 5.03
CA GLY A 49 12.26 -14.95 3.90
C GLY A 49 11.68 -15.82 2.78
N CYS A 50 10.39 -16.19 2.81
CA CYS A 50 9.74 -16.98 1.75
C CYS A 50 9.38 -16.18 0.48
N GLY A 51 9.70 -14.89 0.41
CA GLY A 51 9.47 -14.08 -0.80
C GLY A 51 8.27 -13.14 -0.76
N LYS A 52 7.53 -13.00 0.37
CA LYS A 52 6.36 -12.12 0.49
C LYS A 52 6.68 -10.66 0.11
N SER A 53 7.68 -10.06 0.77
CA SER A 53 8.12 -8.70 0.48
C SER A 53 8.65 -8.53 -0.95
N THR A 54 9.27 -9.59 -1.49
CA THR A 54 9.70 -9.62 -2.89
C THR A 54 8.50 -9.54 -3.82
N LEU A 55 7.47 -10.37 -3.61
CA LEU A 55 6.25 -10.34 -4.41
C LEU A 55 5.59 -8.96 -4.36
N LEU A 56 5.48 -8.34 -3.18
CA LEU A 56 4.91 -7.00 -3.04
C LEU A 56 5.71 -5.95 -3.82
N ARG A 57 7.06 -6.02 -3.83
CA ARG A 57 7.91 -5.10 -4.62
C ARG A 57 7.74 -5.30 -6.12
N LEU A 58 7.59 -6.54 -6.58
CA LEU A 58 7.32 -6.83 -8.00
C LEU A 58 5.96 -6.28 -8.42
N VAL A 59 4.91 -6.50 -7.62
CA VAL A 59 3.56 -5.97 -7.87
C VAL A 59 3.55 -4.44 -7.85
N ALA A 60 4.34 -3.81 -6.96
CA ALA A 60 4.49 -2.35 -6.91
C ALA A 60 5.30 -1.78 -8.09
N GLY A 61 5.89 -2.62 -8.94
CA GLY A 61 6.77 -2.19 -10.03
C GLY A 61 8.11 -1.61 -9.57
N LEU A 62 8.52 -1.90 -8.31
CA LEU A 62 9.81 -1.47 -7.76
C LEU A 62 10.97 -2.32 -8.27
N GLU A 63 10.70 -3.54 -8.70
CA GLU A 63 11.67 -4.47 -9.25
C GLU A 63 11.06 -5.20 -10.44
N PRO A 64 11.84 -5.56 -11.47
CA PRO A 64 11.36 -6.38 -12.57
C PRO A 64 11.27 -7.85 -12.15
N VAL A 65 10.35 -8.59 -12.78
CA VAL A 65 10.29 -10.05 -12.70
C VAL A 65 11.47 -10.68 -13.45
N SER A 66 11.90 -11.89 -13.06
CA SER A 66 12.89 -12.67 -13.83
C SER A 66 12.24 -13.53 -14.91
N GLY A 67 10.94 -13.82 -14.79
CA GLY A 67 10.11 -14.55 -15.73
C GLY A 67 8.65 -14.42 -15.38
N GLY A 68 7.76 -14.75 -16.30
CA GLY A 68 6.33 -14.54 -16.12
C GLY A 68 5.90 -13.09 -16.31
N ALA A 69 4.70 -12.75 -15.86
CA ALA A 69 4.14 -11.40 -15.98
C ALA A 69 3.26 -11.04 -14.78
N ILE A 70 3.24 -9.75 -14.45
CA ILE A 70 2.28 -9.15 -13.48
C ILE A 70 1.46 -8.14 -14.24
N ARG A 71 0.12 -8.18 -14.07
CA ARG A 71 -0.81 -7.28 -14.74
C ARG A 71 -1.76 -6.63 -13.74
N LEU A 72 -2.04 -5.36 -13.98
CA LEU A 72 -3.09 -4.59 -13.31
C LEU A 72 -4.13 -4.20 -14.37
N ASP A 73 -5.39 -4.63 -14.21
CA ASP A 73 -6.47 -4.42 -15.19
C ASP A 73 -6.07 -4.85 -16.61
N GLY A 74 -5.32 -5.97 -16.73
CA GLY A 74 -4.85 -6.51 -18.00
C GLY A 74 -3.60 -5.84 -18.59
N GLN A 75 -3.09 -4.77 -17.99
CA GLN A 75 -1.87 -4.08 -18.42
C GLN A 75 -0.65 -4.57 -17.64
N ASP A 76 0.44 -4.84 -18.35
CA ASP A 76 1.69 -5.30 -17.73
C ASP A 76 2.28 -4.21 -16.81
N VAL A 77 2.71 -4.61 -15.61
CA VAL A 77 3.42 -3.74 -14.68
C VAL A 77 4.85 -3.52 -15.16
N ALA A 78 5.09 -2.38 -15.81
CA ALA A 78 6.40 -2.00 -16.35
C ALA A 78 7.20 -1.08 -15.41
N GLY A 79 6.65 -0.69 -14.27
CA GLY A 79 7.27 0.24 -13.30
C GLY A 79 6.26 0.77 -12.30
N LEU A 80 6.63 1.86 -11.60
CA LEU A 80 5.77 2.49 -10.61
C LEU A 80 4.46 3.01 -11.22
N SER A 81 3.34 2.65 -10.60
CA SER A 81 2.01 3.15 -10.98
C SER A 81 1.51 4.19 -9.98
N GLY A 82 0.80 5.22 -10.48
CA GLY A 82 0.08 6.17 -9.64
C GLY A 82 -1.04 5.54 -8.81
N ASP A 83 -1.60 4.44 -9.30
CA ASP A 83 -2.72 3.72 -8.69
C ASP A 83 -2.30 2.77 -7.56
N THR A 84 -1.01 2.46 -7.45
CA THR A 84 -0.47 1.53 -6.47
C THR A 84 0.31 2.26 -5.40
N ARG A 85 0.07 1.92 -4.14
CA ARG A 85 0.88 2.35 -3.01
C ARG A 85 1.36 1.16 -2.20
N ILE A 86 2.59 1.26 -1.72
CA ILE A 86 3.19 0.26 -0.83
C ILE A 86 3.54 0.89 0.51
N MET A 87 3.14 0.23 1.59
CA MET A 87 3.57 0.52 2.94
C MET A 87 4.55 -0.57 3.38
N PHE A 88 5.76 -0.15 3.72
CA PHE A 88 6.80 -1.05 4.20
C PHE A 88 6.68 -1.32 5.70
N GLN A 89 7.29 -2.39 6.16
CA GLN A 89 7.39 -2.73 7.59
C GLN A 89 7.97 -1.59 8.42
N ASP A 90 9.02 -0.93 7.93
CA ASP A 90 9.47 0.35 8.48
C ASP A 90 8.63 1.49 7.89
N SER A 91 8.14 2.38 8.75
CA SER A 91 7.28 3.51 8.37
C SER A 91 7.92 4.48 7.38
N ARG A 92 9.27 4.51 7.30
CA ARG A 92 10.06 5.37 6.39
C ARG A 92 9.57 6.82 6.37
N LEU A 93 9.24 7.36 7.55
CA LEU A 93 8.90 8.78 7.67
C LEU A 93 10.16 9.63 7.53
N LEU A 94 10.00 10.78 6.88
CA LEU A 94 11.06 11.77 6.76
C LEU A 94 11.24 12.47 8.11
N PRO A 95 12.36 12.27 8.84
CA PRO A 95 12.51 12.79 10.20
C PRO A 95 12.56 14.32 10.27
N TRP A 96 12.92 14.98 9.17
CA TRP A 96 12.97 16.45 9.02
C TRP A 96 11.66 17.07 8.55
N LYS A 97 10.58 16.29 8.41
CA LYS A 97 9.23 16.77 8.07
C LYS A 97 8.28 16.47 9.21
N ARG A 98 7.33 17.39 9.45
CA ARG A 98 6.25 17.16 10.40
C ARG A 98 5.31 16.06 9.91
N VAL A 99 4.47 15.56 10.81
CA VAL A 99 3.52 14.47 10.52
C VAL A 99 2.63 14.81 9.33
N GLN A 100 2.01 15.97 9.31
CA GLN A 100 1.17 16.41 8.19
C GLN A 100 1.95 16.49 6.88
N ASP A 101 3.19 17.02 6.90
CA ASP A 101 4.02 17.15 5.72
C ASP A 101 4.51 15.81 5.20
N ASN A 102 4.69 14.81 6.08
CA ASN A 102 4.97 13.44 5.69
C ASN A 102 3.80 12.83 4.91
N VAL A 103 2.57 13.06 5.36
CA VAL A 103 1.36 12.55 4.70
C VAL A 103 1.12 13.29 3.38
N ALA A 104 1.31 14.62 3.35
CA ALA A 104 1.12 15.44 2.17
C ALA A 104 2.21 15.26 1.09
N LEU A 105 3.18 14.36 1.31
CA LEU A 105 4.29 14.16 0.38
C LEU A 105 3.78 13.70 -1.00
N GLY A 106 4.17 14.42 -2.06
CA GLY A 106 3.75 14.14 -3.43
C GLY A 106 2.38 14.69 -3.81
N LEU A 107 1.62 15.30 -2.88
CA LEU A 107 0.37 15.98 -3.21
C LEU A 107 0.62 17.36 -3.85
N PRO A 108 -0.19 17.73 -4.84
CA PRO A 108 -0.26 19.12 -5.33
C PRO A 108 -0.58 20.08 -4.18
N PRO A 109 -0.10 21.33 -4.21
CA PRO A 109 -0.35 22.32 -3.15
C PRO A 109 -1.81 22.46 -2.77
N ALA A 110 -2.72 22.47 -3.75
CA ALA A 110 -4.17 22.60 -3.54
C ALA A 110 -4.81 21.41 -2.77
N GLN A 111 -4.16 20.23 -2.78
CA GLN A 111 -4.68 19.02 -2.15
C GLN A 111 -4.02 18.70 -0.80
N ARG A 112 -3.03 19.48 -0.37
CA ARG A 112 -2.29 19.20 0.89
C ARG A 112 -3.18 19.23 2.13
N GLY A 113 -4.30 19.93 2.10
CA GLY A 113 -5.29 19.96 3.18
C GLY A 113 -5.87 18.57 3.49
N ALA A 114 -6.02 17.70 2.48
CA ALA A 114 -6.51 16.33 2.65
C ALA A 114 -5.66 15.49 3.64
N ALA A 115 -4.39 15.85 3.85
CA ALA A 115 -3.54 15.16 4.80
C ALA A 115 -4.08 15.23 6.24
N ALA A 116 -4.69 16.35 6.64
CA ALA A 116 -5.27 16.51 7.97
C ALA A 116 -6.50 15.59 8.14
N ASP A 117 -7.35 15.50 7.13
CA ASP A 117 -8.55 14.66 7.16
C ASP A 117 -8.19 13.18 7.27
N VAL A 118 -7.22 12.73 6.47
CA VAL A 118 -6.75 11.34 6.54
C VAL A 118 -6.07 11.03 7.87
N LEU A 119 -5.28 11.97 8.44
CA LEU A 119 -4.69 11.81 9.76
C LEU A 119 -5.75 11.72 10.86
N ALA A 120 -6.84 12.49 10.78
CA ALA A 120 -7.96 12.37 11.70
C ALA A 120 -8.62 10.99 11.60
N ARG A 121 -8.81 10.45 10.39
CA ARG A 121 -9.36 9.09 10.14
C ARG A 121 -8.52 7.97 10.76
N VAL A 122 -7.19 8.13 10.83
CA VAL A 122 -6.30 7.17 11.49
C VAL A 122 -6.06 7.48 12.97
N GLY A 123 -6.84 8.41 13.57
CA GLY A 123 -6.78 8.75 15.00
C GLY A 123 -5.55 9.58 15.39
N LEU A 124 -5.04 10.41 14.49
CA LEU A 124 -3.86 11.27 14.68
C LEU A 124 -4.14 12.75 14.33
N GLY A 125 -5.40 13.18 14.35
CA GLY A 125 -5.78 14.56 14.04
C GLY A 125 -5.21 15.60 15.01
N ASP A 126 -4.83 15.20 16.22
CA ASP A 126 -4.17 16.06 17.24
C ASP A 126 -2.64 16.11 17.10
N ARG A 127 -2.05 15.40 16.13
CA ARG A 127 -0.59 15.20 15.95
C ARG A 127 -0.02 15.82 14.68
N LEU A 128 -0.77 16.66 13.99
CA LEU A 128 -0.40 17.20 12.66
C LEU A 128 0.98 17.88 12.64
N THR A 129 1.28 18.65 13.68
CA THR A 129 2.51 19.45 13.81
C THR A 129 3.64 18.74 14.55
N GLU A 130 3.42 17.50 15.00
CA GLU A 130 4.45 16.73 15.68
C GLU A 130 5.56 16.25 14.75
N TRP A 131 6.70 15.91 15.34
CA TRP A 131 7.82 15.30 14.64
C TRP A 131 7.76 13.77 14.73
N PRO A 132 8.19 13.01 13.70
CA PRO A 132 8.21 11.55 13.74
C PRO A 132 8.91 10.96 14.96
N ALA A 133 9.97 11.61 15.45
CA ALA A 133 10.73 11.17 16.63
C ALA A 133 9.90 11.16 17.92
N ARG A 134 8.83 11.95 18.01
CA ARG A 134 7.95 12.02 19.18
C ARG A 134 6.79 11.03 19.15
N LEU A 135 6.66 10.28 18.06
CA LEU A 135 5.60 9.31 17.90
C LEU A 135 6.03 7.92 18.39
N SER A 136 5.07 7.16 18.92
CA SER A 136 5.25 5.72 19.17
C SER A 136 5.42 4.94 17.87
N GLY A 137 5.91 3.70 17.91
CA GLY A 137 6.01 2.84 16.74
C GLY A 137 4.67 2.67 16.01
N GLY A 138 3.58 2.41 16.75
CA GLY A 138 2.25 2.29 16.18
C GLY A 138 1.72 3.60 15.57
N GLN A 139 2.02 4.75 16.19
CA GLN A 139 1.66 6.05 15.62
C GLN A 139 2.42 6.32 14.32
N ARG A 140 3.72 6.03 14.25
CA ARG A 140 4.49 6.13 13.00
C ARG A 140 3.93 5.25 11.88
N GLN A 141 3.48 4.05 12.22
CA GLN A 141 2.82 3.14 11.26
C GLN A 141 1.50 3.73 10.74
N ARG A 142 0.68 4.32 11.61
CA ARG A 142 -0.56 5.00 11.20
C ARG A 142 -0.30 6.24 10.32
N VAL A 143 0.77 7.00 10.57
CA VAL A 143 1.18 8.08 9.67
C VAL A 143 1.59 7.54 8.30
N ALA A 144 2.33 6.42 8.25
CA ALA A 144 2.71 5.78 6.98
C ALA A 144 1.48 5.27 6.22
N LEU A 145 0.48 4.73 6.91
CA LEU A 145 -0.80 4.35 6.33
C LEU A 145 -1.54 5.58 5.77
N ALA A 146 -1.67 6.65 6.55
CA ALA A 146 -2.29 7.90 6.10
C ALA A 146 -1.60 8.44 4.84
N ARG A 147 -0.26 8.41 4.78
CA ARG A 147 0.52 8.79 3.60
C ARG A 147 0.21 7.94 2.37
N ALA A 148 -0.06 6.66 2.54
CA ALA A 148 -0.46 5.80 1.44
C ALA A 148 -1.90 6.09 0.99
N LEU A 149 -2.82 6.28 1.92
CA LEU A 149 -4.25 6.48 1.65
C LEU A 149 -4.59 7.85 1.06
N VAL A 150 -3.83 8.91 1.40
CA VAL A 150 -4.12 10.29 0.94
C VAL A 150 -4.13 10.44 -0.59
N HIS A 151 -3.49 9.52 -1.29
CA HIS A 151 -3.45 9.46 -2.76
C HIS A 151 -4.61 8.69 -3.38
N ASN A 152 -5.56 8.19 -2.58
CA ASN A 152 -6.68 7.35 -3.03
C ASN A 152 -6.23 6.19 -3.95
N PRO A 153 -5.31 5.32 -3.51
CA PRO A 153 -4.79 4.26 -4.34
C PRO A 153 -5.87 3.24 -4.68
N ARG A 154 -5.85 2.71 -5.90
CA ARG A 154 -6.70 1.59 -6.32
C ARG A 154 -6.14 0.22 -5.85
N LEU A 155 -4.84 0.16 -5.53
CA LEU A 155 -4.16 -1.00 -4.94
C LEU A 155 -3.27 -0.56 -3.79
N LEU A 156 -3.53 -1.09 -2.60
CA LEU A 156 -2.72 -0.87 -1.41
C LEU A 156 -1.98 -2.16 -1.04
N LEU A 157 -0.66 -2.10 -1.02
CA LEU A 157 0.23 -3.20 -0.66
C LEU A 157 0.81 -2.94 0.74
N LEU A 158 0.67 -3.93 1.64
CA LEU A 158 1.11 -3.81 3.02
C LEU A 158 2.15 -4.90 3.32
N ASP A 159 3.41 -4.51 3.57
CA ASP A 159 4.50 -5.42 3.90
C ASP A 159 4.64 -5.52 5.43
N GLU A 160 4.09 -6.59 6.00
CA GLU A 160 4.07 -6.88 7.46
C GLU A 160 3.64 -5.66 8.32
N PRO A 161 2.53 -4.97 8.02
CA PRO A 161 2.13 -3.76 8.74
C PRO A 161 1.75 -4.03 10.19
N LEU A 162 1.60 -5.29 10.57
CA LEU A 162 0.76 -5.72 11.68
C LEU A 162 1.51 -6.19 12.92
N GLY A 163 2.82 -6.05 13.01
CA GLY A 163 3.54 -6.21 14.27
C GLY A 163 3.14 -5.17 15.33
N ALA A 164 2.55 -4.04 14.90
CA ALA A 164 2.12 -2.93 15.76
C ALA A 164 0.63 -2.58 15.63
N LEU A 165 -0.12 -3.30 14.76
CA LEU A 165 -1.55 -3.12 14.57
C LEU A 165 -2.26 -4.33 15.18
N ASP A 166 -2.80 -4.17 16.38
CA ASP A 166 -3.64 -5.17 17.03
C ASP A 166 -4.95 -5.44 16.26
N ALA A 167 -5.68 -6.48 16.69
CA ALA A 167 -6.88 -6.96 16.00
C ALA A 167 -7.95 -5.88 15.79
N LEU A 168 -8.04 -4.87 16.66
CA LEU A 168 -8.98 -3.75 16.56
C LEU A 168 -8.66 -2.84 15.39
N THR A 169 -7.38 -2.58 15.14
CA THR A 169 -6.93 -1.74 14.04
C THR A 169 -7.15 -2.42 12.67
N ARG A 170 -7.20 -3.76 12.59
CA ARG A 170 -7.59 -4.46 11.37
C ARG A 170 -9.03 -4.14 10.96
N ILE A 171 -9.96 -4.12 11.90
CA ILE A 171 -11.37 -3.82 11.65
C ILE A 171 -11.55 -2.36 11.24
N GLU A 172 -10.82 -1.44 11.89
CA GLU A 172 -10.81 -0.02 11.53
C GLU A 172 -10.20 0.23 10.16
N MET A 173 -9.11 -0.48 9.81
CA MET A 173 -8.51 -0.40 8.47
C MET A 173 -9.46 -0.91 7.39
N HIS A 174 -10.18 -2.01 7.63
CA HIS A 174 -11.19 -2.50 6.69
C HIS A 174 -12.24 -1.41 6.41
N ARG A 175 -12.75 -0.75 7.46
CA ARG A 175 -13.69 0.38 7.31
C ARG A 175 -13.10 1.61 6.61
N LEU A 176 -11.79 1.87 6.79
CA LEU A 176 -11.10 3.00 6.15
C LEU A 176 -10.83 2.77 4.65
N ILE A 177 -10.77 1.51 4.23
CA ILE A 177 -10.54 1.11 2.83
C ILE A 177 -11.87 0.94 2.08
N GLU A 178 -12.93 0.54 2.78
CA GLU A 178 -14.27 0.32 2.20
C GLU A 178 -15.13 1.61 2.13
N GLY A 179 -14.79 2.69 2.82
CA GLY A 179 -15.52 3.97 2.87
C GLY A 179 -14.84 5.08 2.08
#